data_5f63e37c6792c5d01b74e29acc106833
#
_entry.id   5f63e37c6792c5d01b74e29acc106833
#
_cell.length_a   1.000
_cell.length_b   1.000
_cell.length_c   1.000
_cell.angle_alpha   90.00
_cell.angle_beta   90.00
_cell.angle_gamma   90.00
#
_symmetry.space_group_name_H-M   'P 1'
#
loop_
_entity.id
_entity.type
_entity.pdbx_description
1 polymer ?
#
loop_
_entity_poly.entity_id
_entity_poly.type
_entity_poly.pdbx_seq_one_letter_code
_entity_poly.pdbx_strand_id
1 'polypeptide(L)'
;MKRKIGPGFVVTTALALFGCLLHPVSAAEVTLTGASCFPIGSPPGKPFEAFVAGINARGKGVVQIDLKGGAPAIGSPFTLTQKMAKGAYDMVGCPEAYFGNVLPEAPVLRFSDYTYAELRKNGAIDYVQKLMADKNIRYIARYHDFGPFYLWLNQPIAGPDLTGLNLRVSPVYTAFFKSLGATVQRSNFAQVYTYMENNTVQGYGWPALGWNPAWVKVTKYRVEPGFYHASLHALVNLKKWNSLGKAQQDVLTAVGLDFEGKTEDSSSVGGSVMKKQKDWMASEGMETITMEGADRTKWVAAASDAGWGEVLERSPEHGAALKKLFTK
;
A
#
# COMPACT_ATOMS: atom_id res chain seq x y z
N MET A 1 -43.44 -19.75 -94.41
CA MET A 1 -43.17 -20.19 -93.03
C MET A 1 -42.32 -19.14 -92.33
N LYS A 2 -42.93 -18.34 -91.42
CA LYS A 2 -42.26 -17.30 -90.63
C LYS A 2 -42.24 -17.76 -89.19
N ARG A 3 -41.05 -18.01 -88.60
CA ARG A 3 -40.83 -18.29 -87.22
C ARG A 3 -40.73 -16.98 -86.47
N LYS A 4 -41.59 -16.79 -85.44
CA LYS A 4 -41.53 -15.69 -84.46
C LYS A 4 -40.56 -16.09 -83.37
N ILE A 5 -39.63 -15.20 -83.05
CA ILE A 5 -38.71 -15.28 -81.93
C ILE A 5 -39.36 -14.49 -80.78
N GLY A 6 -39.60 -15.14 -79.67
CA GLY A 6 -40.13 -14.50 -78.44
C GLY A 6 -39.02 -13.87 -77.59
N PRO A 7 -39.32 -12.89 -76.72
CA PRO A 7 -38.33 -12.12 -75.95
C PRO A 7 -37.83 -12.91 -74.78
N GLY A 8 -36.52 -12.98 -74.62
CA GLY A 8 -35.83 -13.56 -73.45
C GLY A 8 -35.97 -12.71 -72.21
N PHE A 9 -36.35 -13.37 -71.14
CA PHE A 9 -36.38 -12.78 -69.79
C PHE A 9 -34.99 -12.76 -69.22
N VAL A 10 -34.46 -11.56 -68.94
CA VAL A 10 -33.21 -11.37 -68.19
C VAL A 10 -33.54 -11.33 -66.71
N VAL A 11 -33.15 -12.38 -65.98
CA VAL A 11 -33.23 -12.42 -64.52
C VAL A 11 -31.97 -11.77 -63.96
N THR A 12 -32.13 -10.57 -63.41
CA THR A 12 -31.07 -9.86 -62.69
C THR A 12 -31.05 -10.33 -61.22
N THR A 13 -30.08 -11.17 -60.88
CA THR A 13 -29.85 -11.61 -59.51
C THR A 13 -29.16 -10.48 -58.74
N ALA A 14 -29.86 -9.75 -57.89
CA ALA A 14 -29.30 -8.79 -56.98
C ALA A 14 -28.63 -9.53 -55.79
N LEU A 15 -27.30 -9.53 -55.73
CA LEU A 15 -26.53 -10.00 -54.59
C LEU A 15 -26.61 -8.94 -53.50
N ALA A 16 -27.45 -9.16 -52.47
CA ALA A 16 -27.47 -8.34 -51.25
C ALA A 16 -26.22 -8.69 -50.40
N LEU A 17 -25.22 -7.86 -50.43
CA LEU A 17 -24.12 -7.88 -49.49
C LEU A 17 -24.61 -7.48 -48.08
N PHE A 18 -24.92 -8.47 -47.25
CA PHE A 18 -25.15 -8.27 -45.84
C PHE A 18 -23.78 -7.93 -45.17
N GLY A 19 -23.44 -6.66 -45.09
CA GLY A 19 -22.31 -6.17 -44.28
C GLY A 19 -22.62 -6.45 -42.80
N CYS A 20 -22.02 -7.49 -42.24
CA CYS A 20 -21.99 -7.68 -40.80
C CYS A 20 -21.17 -6.50 -40.18
N LEU A 21 -21.86 -5.47 -39.73
CA LEU A 21 -21.28 -4.47 -38.84
C LEU A 21 -20.92 -5.20 -37.54
N LEU A 22 -19.66 -5.63 -37.43
CA LEU A 22 -19.06 -6.05 -36.17
C LEU A 22 -19.03 -4.81 -35.24
N HIS A 23 -20.12 -4.61 -34.51
CA HIS A 23 -20.08 -3.69 -33.37
C HIS A 23 -19.09 -4.29 -32.37
N PRO A 24 -18.07 -3.53 -31.93
CA PRO A 24 -17.24 -4.00 -30.84
C PRO A 24 -18.18 -4.25 -29.64
N VAL A 25 -18.29 -5.48 -29.21
CA VAL A 25 -18.96 -5.82 -27.96
C VAL A 25 -18.18 -5.10 -26.87
N SER A 26 -18.66 -3.93 -26.46
CA SER A 26 -18.16 -3.28 -25.27
C SER A 26 -18.36 -4.25 -24.12
N ALA A 27 -17.28 -4.77 -23.56
CA ALA A 27 -17.39 -5.60 -22.36
C ALA A 27 -18.17 -4.80 -21.31
N ALA A 28 -19.17 -5.42 -20.70
CA ALA A 28 -19.99 -4.78 -19.66
C ALA A 28 -19.08 -4.27 -18.54
N GLU A 29 -19.40 -3.09 -18.00
CA GLU A 29 -18.69 -2.53 -16.83
C GLU A 29 -18.70 -3.54 -15.68
N VAL A 30 -17.53 -3.79 -15.10
CA VAL A 30 -17.37 -4.70 -13.97
C VAL A 30 -17.22 -3.89 -12.70
N THR A 31 -18.00 -4.20 -11.66
CA THR A 31 -17.81 -3.61 -10.32
C THR A 31 -17.07 -4.60 -9.42
N LEU A 32 -15.97 -4.14 -8.83
CA LEU A 32 -15.18 -4.85 -7.82
C LEU A 32 -15.52 -4.33 -6.44
N THR A 33 -15.59 -5.23 -5.46
CA THR A 33 -15.73 -4.85 -4.05
C THR A 33 -14.38 -4.46 -3.46
N GLY A 34 -14.29 -3.26 -2.87
CA GLY A 34 -13.08 -2.73 -2.24
C GLY A 34 -13.19 -2.64 -0.73
N ALA A 35 -12.06 -2.80 0.00
CA ALA A 35 -11.98 -2.60 1.44
C ALA A 35 -10.68 -1.92 1.85
N SER A 36 -10.76 -0.98 2.80
CA SER A 36 -9.61 -0.24 3.34
C SER A 36 -9.12 -0.87 4.65
N CYS A 37 -7.80 -0.98 4.81
CA CYS A 37 -7.19 -1.34 6.09
C CYS A 37 -7.20 -0.21 7.13
N PHE A 38 -7.69 0.97 6.77
CA PHE A 38 -7.87 2.12 7.66
C PHE A 38 -9.31 2.63 7.66
N PRO A 39 -9.74 3.33 8.72
CA PRO A 39 -11.08 3.92 8.76
C PRO A 39 -11.29 4.90 7.60
N ILE A 40 -12.46 4.85 6.99
CA ILE A 40 -12.86 5.82 5.96
C ILE A 40 -12.86 7.23 6.54
N GLY A 41 -12.39 8.22 5.78
CA GLY A 41 -12.26 9.62 6.18
C GLY A 41 -11.05 9.91 7.10
N SER A 42 -10.38 8.88 7.64
CA SER A 42 -9.18 9.09 8.46
C SER A 42 -7.96 9.51 7.61
N PRO A 43 -6.96 10.21 8.20
CA PRO A 43 -5.75 10.58 7.47
C PRO A 43 -5.08 9.41 6.73
N PRO A 44 -4.90 8.20 7.31
CA PRO A 44 -4.34 7.07 6.57
C PRO A 44 -5.35 6.37 5.64
N GLY A 45 -6.66 6.61 5.77
CA GLY A 45 -7.71 6.05 4.90
C GLY A 45 -7.89 6.82 3.60
N LYS A 46 -7.82 8.15 3.66
CA LYS A 46 -8.02 9.05 2.52
C LYS A 46 -7.23 8.68 1.25
N PRO A 47 -5.96 8.24 1.31
CA PRO A 47 -5.23 7.84 0.11
C PRO A 47 -5.90 6.68 -0.65
N PHE A 48 -6.50 5.70 0.05
CA PHE A 48 -7.22 4.62 -0.64
C PHE A 48 -8.53 5.10 -1.25
N GLU A 49 -9.25 5.99 -0.56
CA GLU A 49 -10.46 6.63 -1.11
C GLU A 49 -10.15 7.42 -2.39
N ALA A 50 -9.04 8.18 -2.40
CA ALA A 50 -8.56 8.89 -3.59
C ALA A 50 -8.15 7.92 -4.72
N PHE A 51 -7.51 6.80 -4.39
CA PHE A 51 -7.14 5.77 -5.35
C PHE A 51 -8.38 5.12 -5.98
N VAL A 52 -9.38 4.76 -5.18
CA VAL A 52 -10.68 4.24 -5.64
C VAL A 52 -11.39 5.26 -6.53
N ALA A 53 -11.43 6.53 -6.11
CA ALA A 53 -12.03 7.60 -6.92
C ALA A 53 -11.30 7.77 -8.28
N GLY A 54 -9.97 7.65 -8.29
CA GLY A 54 -9.15 7.67 -9.51
C GLY A 54 -9.48 6.51 -10.45
N ILE A 55 -9.65 5.29 -9.92
CA ILE A 55 -10.11 4.13 -10.70
C ILE A 55 -11.49 4.39 -11.27
N ASN A 56 -12.45 4.83 -10.43
CA ASN A 56 -13.83 5.02 -10.84
C ASN A 56 -13.98 6.13 -11.91
N ALA A 57 -13.17 7.19 -11.82
CA ALA A 57 -13.18 8.24 -12.82
C ALA A 57 -12.65 7.77 -14.18
N ARG A 58 -11.50 7.05 -14.20
CA ARG A 58 -10.86 6.58 -15.43
C ARG A 58 -11.45 5.29 -15.98
N GLY A 59 -12.07 4.50 -15.12
CA GLY A 59 -12.68 3.21 -15.43
C GLY A 59 -14.16 3.27 -15.77
N LYS A 60 -14.75 4.47 -15.92
CA LYS A 60 -16.18 4.62 -16.24
C LYS A 60 -16.54 3.86 -17.51
N GLY A 61 -17.53 2.98 -17.42
CA GLY A 61 -17.95 2.07 -18.50
C GLY A 61 -17.05 0.83 -18.68
N VAL A 62 -16.01 0.64 -17.86
CA VAL A 62 -15.07 -0.48 -17.94
C VAL A 62 -14.94 -1.22 -16.60
N VAL A 63 -14.54 -0.52 -15.54
CA VAL A 63 -14.39 -1.09 -14.20
C VAL A 63 -14.62 -0.04 -13.13
N GLN A 64 -15.36 -0.40 -12.10
CA GLN A 64 -15.64 0.43 -10.93
C GLN A 64 -15.24 -0.31 -9.65
N ILE A 65 -14.95 0.43 -8.60
CA ILE A 65 -14.74 -0.09 -7.25
C ILE A 65 -15.88 0.38 -6.35
N ASP A 66 -16.62 -0.56 -5.79
CA ASP A 66 -17.59 -0.32 -4.72
C ASP A 66 -16.86 -0.47 -3.37
N LEU A 67 -16.49 0.66 -2.74
CA LEU A 67 -15.76 0.68 -1.47
C LEU A 67 -16.70 0.36 -0.31
N LYS A 68 -16.61 -0.86 0.21
CA LYS A 68 -17.50 -1.40 1.26
C LYS A 68 -17.22 -0.83 2.66
N GLY A 69 -16.06 -0.18 2.88
CA GLY A 69 -15.70 0.42 4.15
C GLY A 69 -14.23 0.26 4.53
N GLY A 70 -13.94 0.57 5.77
CA GLY A 70 -12.59 0.50 6.33
C GLY A 70 -12.54 -0.12 7.72
N ALA A 71 -11.39 -0.76 8.04
CA ALA A 71 -11.14 -1.29 9.37
C ALA A 71 -11.08 -0.16 10.42
N PRO A 72 -11.52 -0.38 11.68
CA PRO A 72 -11.97 -1.66 12.22
C PRO A 72 -13.47 -1.97 11.97
N ALA A 73 -14.25 -1.05 11.39
CA ALA A 73 -15.71 -1.20 11.24
C ALA A 73 -16.11 -2.46 10.43
N ILE A 74 -15.29 -2.87 9.44
CA ILE A 74 -15.51 -4.09 8.63
C ILE A 74 -14.67 -5.29 9.12
N GLY A 75 -14.05 -5.16 10.29
CA GLY A 75 -13.22 -6.19 10.93
C GLY A 75 -11.76 -5.78 11.09
N SER A 76 -10.95 -6.70 11.61
CA SER A 76 -9.54 -6.43 11.91
C SER A 76 -8.73 -6.13 10.64
N PRO A 77 -7.95 -5.04 10.60
CA PRO A 77 -7.09 -4.70 9.47
C PRO A 77 -6.04 -5.79 9.18
N PHE A 78 -5.62 -6.53 10.20
CA PHE A 78 -4.64 -7.61 10.08
C PHE A 78 -5.17 -8.88 9.39
N THR A 79 -6.47 -8.94 9.09
CA THR A 79 -7.11 -10.08 8.41
C THR A 79 -7.70 -9.72 7.05
N LEU A 80 -7.76 -8.45 6.68
CA LEU A 80 -8.44 -8.02 5.44
C LEU A 80 -7.77 -8.58 4.19
N THR A 81 -6.44 -8.58 4.11
CA THR A 81 -5.73 -9.18 2.96
C THR A 81 -5.99 -10.69 2.85
N GLN A 82 -6.03 -11.42 3.98
CA GLN A 82 -6.40 -12.83 3.96
C GLN A 82 -7.86 -13.05 3.51
N LYS A 83 -8.79 -12.20 3.97
CA LYS A 83 -10.19 -12.24 3.53
C LYS A 83 -10.31 -11.96 2.03
N MET A 84 -9.56 -10.98 1.51
CA MET A 84 -9.50 -10.67 0.07
C MET A 84 -8.92 -11.86 -0.72
N ALA A 85 -7.83 -12.46 -0.28
CA ALA A 85 -7.25 -13.65 -0.91
C ALA A 85 -8.24 -14.84 -0.95
N LYS A 86 -9.15 -14.92 0.03
CA LYS A 86 -10.25 -15.91 0.08
C LYS A 86 -11.52 -15.48 -0.67
N GLY A 87 -11.55 -14.28 -1.27
CA GLY A 87 -12.66 -13.80 -2.10
C GLY A 87 -13.78 -13.06 -1.36
N ALA A 88 -13.59 -12.68 -0.09
CA ALA A 88 -14.56 -11.84 0.64
C ALA A 88 -14.62 -10.40 0.11
N TYR A 89 -13.53 -9.93 -0.46
CA TYR A 89 -13.39 -8.67 -1.20
C TYR A 89 -12.57 -8.93 -2.45
N ASP A 90 -12.79 -8.14 -3.50
CA ASP A 90 -12.02 -8.26 -4.73
C ASP A 90 -10.69 -7.47 -4.65
N MET A 91 -10.70 -6.31 -3.95
CA MET A 91 -9.54 -5.42 -3.77
C MET A 91 -9.42 -4.96 -2.33
N VAL A 92 -8.17 -4.80 -1.84
CA VAL A 92 -7.88 -4.12 -0.57
C VAL A 92 -6.76 -3.11 -0.73
N GLY A 93 -6.87 -2.00 0.04
CA GLY A 93 -5.80 -1.03 0.26
C GLY A 93 -5.20 -1.22 1.63
N CYS A 94 -3.98 -1.78 1.71
CA CYS A 94 -3.34 -2.13 2.98
C CYS A 94 -1.85 -1.76 3.01
N PRO A 95 -1.29 -1.37 4.18
CA PRO A 95 0.15 -1.36 4.37
C PRO A 95 0.68 -2.80 4.45
N GLU A 96 1.94 -3.01 4.07
CA GLU A 96 2.65 -4.29 4.21
C GLU A 96 2.67 -4.78 5.66
N ALA A 97 2.64 -3.85 6.61
CA ALA A 97 2.50 -4.10 8.04
C ALA A 97 1.36 -5.07 8.41
N TYR A 98 0.30 -5.10 7.62
CA TYR A 98 -0.95 -5.79 7.98
C TYR A 98 -1.15 -7.10 7.23
N PHE A 99 -0.29 -7.45 6.29
CA PHE A 99 -0.39 -8.71 5.57
C PHE A 99 0.86 -9.63 5.64
N GLY A 100 1.80 -9.32 6.53
CA GLY A 100 2.94 -10.20 6.79
C GLY A 100 2.58 -11.60 7.35
N ASN A 101 1.34 -11.80 7.81
CA ASN A 101 0.81 -13.11 8.17
C ASN A 101 0.38 -13.94 6.94
N VAL A 102 0.14 -13.30 5.80
CA VAL A 102 -0.19 -13.95 4.53
C VAL A 102 1.08 -14.12 3.69
N LEU A 103 1.93 -13.09 3.67
CA LEU A 103 3.20 -13.05 2.95
C LEU A 103 4.33 -12.71 3.92
N PRO A 104 5.12 -13.67 4.40
CA PRO A 104 6.27 -13.43 5.30
C PRO A 104 7.28 -12.43 4.75
N GLU A 105 7.40 -12.32 3.43
CA GLU A 105 8.28 -11.43 2.69
C GLU A 105 7.74 -9.99 2.58
N ALA A 106 6.49 -9.72 2.92
CA ALA A 106 5.91 -8.38 2.80
C ALA A 106 6.77 -7.24 3.36
N PRO A 107 7.53 -7.44 4.47
CA PRO A 107 8.42 -6.42 5.02
C PRO A 107 9.43 -5.82 4.04
N VAL A 108 9.87 -6.53 3.01
CA VAL A 108 10.87 -6.00 2.05
C VAL A 108 10.38 -4.74 1.33
N LEU A 109 9.07 -4.56 1.18
CA LEU A 109 8.48 -3.41 0.51
C LEU A 109 8.74 -2.07 1.22
N ARG A 110 9.24 -2.08 2.46
CA ARG A 110 9.59 -0.89 3.26
C ARG A 110 11.08 -0.63 3.44
N PHE A 111 11.95 -1.54 2.99
CA PHE A 111 13.41 -1.47 3.24
C PHE A 111 14.22 -1.05 2.04
N SER A 112 13.60 -0.52 0.99
CA SER A 112 14.31 -0.28 -0.25
C SER A 112 15.14 0.98 -0.23
N ASP A 113 16.37 0.89 -0.76
CA ASP A 113 17.22 2.02 -1.14
C ASP A 113 16.93 2.52 -2.56
N TYR A 114 16.02 1.84 -3.27
CA TYR A 114 15.62 2.13 -4.63
C TYR A 114 14.24 2.81 -4.68
N THR A 115 14.01 3.60 -5.70
CA THR A 115 12.67 4.05 -6.08
C THR A 115 11.82 2.86 -6.57
N TYR A 116 10.50 2.98 -6.53
CA TYR A 116 9.63 1.91 -7.04
C TYR A 116 9.79 1.69 -8.55
N ALA A 117 10.11 2.74 -9.31
CA ALA A 117 10.46 2.61 -10.72
C ALA A 117 11.73 1.75 -10.92
N GLU A 118 12.75 1.95 -10.09
CA GLU A 118 13.96 1.11 -10.08
C GLU A 118 13.66 -0.33 -9.65
N LEU A 119 12.80 -0.54 -8.61
CA LEU A 119 12.38 -1.86 -8.15
C LEU A 119 11.57 -2.64 -9.20
N ARG A 120 10.79 -1.95 -10.02
CA ARG A 120 10.14 -2.59 -11.18
C ARG A 120 11.14 -2.96 -12.26
N LYS A 121 12.11 -2.07 -12.53
CA LYS A 121 13.12 -2.28 -13.57
C LYS A 121 14.11 -3.39 -13.22
N ASN A 122 14.49 -3.53 -11.95
CA ASN A 122 15.45 -4.56 -11.51
C ASN A 122 14.80 -5.93 -11.22
N GLY A 123 13.47 -6.04 -11.36
CA GLY A 123 12.71 -7.28 -11.18
C GLY A 123 12.30 -7.57 -9.73
N ALA A 124 12.57 -6.67 -8.78
CA ALA A 124 12.20 -6.85 -7.37
C ALA A 124 10.69 -6.98 -7.17
N ILE A 125 9.90 -6.10 -7.82
CA ILE A 125 8.43 -6.15 -7.75
C ILE A 125 7.88 -7.42 -8.42
N ASP A 126 8.47 -7.86 -9.52
CA ASP A 126 8.06 -9.10 -10.19
C ASP A 126 8.34 -10.33 -9.31
N TYR A 127 9.45 -10.32 -8.57
CA TYR A 127 9.76 -11.37 -7.60
C TYR A 127 8.70 -11.43 -6.50
N VAL A 128 8.38 -10.29 -5.86
CA VAL A 128 7.34 -10.20 -4.84
C VAL A 128 5.97 -10.60 -5.41
N GLN A 129 5.66 -10.21 -6.66
CA GLN A 129 4.41 -10.60 -7.34
C GLN A 129 4.29 -12.13 -7.48
N LYS A 130 5.38 -12.85 -7.78
CA LYS A 130 5.36 -14.32 -7.84
C LYS A 130 5.00 -14.93 -6.48
N LEU A 131 5.63 -14.46 -5.40
CA LEU A 131 5.31 -14.91 -4.04
C LEU A 131 3.86 -14.59 -3.63
N MET A 132 3.35 -13.43 -4.02
CA MET A 132 1.96 -13.04 -3.80
C MET A 132 0.97 -13.90 -4.59
N ALA A 133 1.34 -14.31 -5.82
CA ALA A 133 0.48 -15.15 -6.65
C ALA A 133 0.19 -16.51 -6.00
N ASP A 134 1.17 -17.12 -5.32
CA ASP A 134 1.02 -18.36 -4.57
C ASP A 134 0.05 -18.23 -3.38
N LYS A 135 -0.23 -16.99 -2.97
CA LYS A 135 -1.23 -16.66 -1.94
C LYS A 135 -2.54 -16.15 -2.52
N ASN A 136 -2.78 -16.34 -3.83
CA ASN A 136 -3.95 -15.84 -4.56
C ASN A 136 -4.08 -14.31 -4.54
N ILE A 137 -2.96 -13.59 -4.62
CA ILE A 137 -2.89 -12.13 -4.59
C ILE A 137 -2.24 -11.60 -5.87
N ARG A 138 -2.87 -10.63 -6.51
CA ARG A 138 -2.29 -9.76 -7.53
C ARG A 138 -1.89 -8.43 -6.91
N TYR A 139 -0.62 -8.09 -7.00
CA TYR A 139 -0.10 -6.77 -6.66
C TYR A 139 -0.37 -5.78 -7.78
N ILE A 140 -0.98 -4.64 -7.48
CA ILE A 140 -1.22 -3.58 -8.48
C ILE A 140 -0.12 -2.53 -8.40
N ALA A 141 -0.02 -1.82 -7.28
CA ALA A 141 0.93 -0.74 -7.09
C ALA A 141 1.07 -0.33 -5.62
N ARG A 142 2.11 0.41 -5.30
CA ARG A 142 2.19 1.27 -4.13
C ARG A 142 1.43 2.56 -4.43
N TYR A 143 0.17 2.63 -4.03
CA TYR A 143 -0.66 3.80 -4.34
C TYR A 143 -0.40 5.00 -3.44
N HIS A 144 0.31 4.83 -2.32
CA HIS A 144 0.71 5.93 -1.43
C HIS A 144 1.94 5.55 -0.59
N ASP A 145 2.75 6.56 -0.26
CA ASP A 145 3.88 6.47 0.66
C ASP A 145 3.81 7.67 1.63
N PHE A 146 3.81 7.40 2.91
CA PHE A 146 3.82 8.42 3.97
C PHE A 146 5.24 8.85 4.38
N GLY A 147 6.26 8.37 3.66
CA GLY A 147 7.66 8.56 4.02
C GLY A 147 8.09 7.67 5.20
N PRO A 148 9.17 8.05 5.90
CA PRO A 148 9.70 7.23 6.99
C PRO A 148 8.78 7.20 8.20
N PHE A 149 8.82 6.08 8.92
CA PHE A 149 8.32 6.01 10.29
C PHE A 149 9.23 6.79 11.22
N TYR A 150 8.64 7.33 12.29
CA TYR A 150 9.33 7.94 13.43
C TYR A 150 8.86 7.29 14.73
N LEU A 151 9.71 7.30 15.75
CA LEU A 151 9.28 7.04 17.12
C LEU A 151 8.74 8.36 17.70
N TRP A 152 7.52 8.30 18.23
CA TRP A 152 6.80 9.38 18.87
C TRP A 152 6.66 9.07 20.35
N LEU A 153 6.92 10.05 21.22
CA LEU A 153 7.00 9.86 22.66
C LEU A 153 6.23 10.94 23.43
N ASN A 154 5.77 10.61 24.62
CA ASN A 154 5.25 11.58 25.59
C ASN A 154 6.30 12.08 26.59
N GLN A 155 7.49 11.48 26.60
CA GLN A 155 8.64 11.82 27.43
C GLN A 155 9.93 11.76 26.63
N PRO A 156 11.00 12.51 27.03
CA PRO A 156 12.26 12.52 26.29
C PRO A 156 13.06 11.23 26.52
N ILE A 157 13.99 10.96 25.59
CA ILE A 157 15.03 9.92 25.72
C ILE A 157 16.38 10.54 25.49
N ALA A 158 17.42 9.98 26.12
CA ALA A 158 18.79 10.50 25.99
C ALA A 158 19.57 9.90 24.80
N GLY A 159 19.11 8.77 24.25
CA GLY A 159 19.81 8.05 23.18
C GLY A 159 18.96 6.88 22.67
N PRO A 160 19.56 5.94 21.91
CA PRO A 160 18.83 4.84 21.28
C PRO A 160 18.43 3.70 22.22
N ASP A 161 18.83 3.75 23.49
CA ASP A 161 18.37 2.77 24.49
C ASP A 161 16.92 3.08 24.90
N LEU A 162 16.01 2.14 24.63
CA LEU A 162 14.59 2.24 24.91
C LEU A 162 14.17 1.39 26.12
N THR A 163 15.13 0.93 26.92
CA THR A 163 14.87 0.16 28.15
C THR A 163 13.97 0.95 29.10
N GLY A 164 12.95 0.31 29.62
CA GLY A 164 11.96 0.92 30.51
C GLY A 164 10.78 1.58 29.80
N LEU A 165 10.80 1.70 28.47
CA LEU A 165 9.64 2.18 27.72
C LEU A 165 8.73 1.01 27.32
N ASN A 166 7.44 1.23 27.43
CA ASN A 166 6.42 0.41 26.77
C ASN A 166 5.91 1.15 25.53
N LEU A 167 6.08 0.56 24.36
CA LEU A 167 5.79 1.21 23.09
C LEU A 167 4.67 0.51 22.33
N ARG A 168 3.74 1.29 21.82
CA ARG A 168 2.75 0.78 20.85
C ARG A 168 3.43 0.51 19.52
N VAL A 169 3.25 -0.70 19.00
CA VAL A 169 3.82 -1.12 17.73
C VAL A 169 2.78 -1.63 16.74
N SER A 170 3.07 -1.45 15.45
CA SER A 170 2.59 -2.35 14.41
C SER A 170 3.61 -3.48 14.21
N PRO A 171 3.26 -4.59 13.55
CA PRO A 171 4.18 -5.72 13.39
C PRO A 171 5.55 -5.35 12.84
N VAL A 172 5.59 -4.40 11.92
CA VAL A 172 6.75 -4.11 11.06
C VAL A 172 7.99 -3.54 11.77
N TYR A 173 7.84 -2.91 12.94
CA TYR A 173 8.97 -2.37 13.72
C TYR A 173 9.04 -2.96 15.12
N THR A 174 8.35 -4.06 15.35
CA THR A 174 8.37 -4.78 16.64
C THR A 174 9.78 -5.25 16.99
N ALA A 175 10.47 -5.91 16.04
CA ALA A 175 11.82 -6.41 16.22
C ALA A 175 12.81 -5.28 16.50
N PHE A 176 12.70 -4.17 15.76
CA PHE A 176 13.56 -3.00 15.93
C PHE A 176 13.46 -2.40 17.34
N PHE A 177 12.27 -2.09 17.84
CA PHE A 177 12.15 -1.50 19.17
C PHE A 177 12.52 -2.47 20.29
N LYS A 178 12.25 -3.77 20.11
CA LYS A 178 12.72 -4.80 21.05
C LYS A 178 14.24 -4.90 21.08
N SER A 179 14.92 -4.79 19.95
CA SER A 179 16.40 -4.86 19.90
C SER A 179 17.07 -3.69 20.63
N LEU A 180 16.33 -2.59 20.84
CA LEU A 180 16.75 -1.43 21.62
C LEU A 180 16.25 -1.45 23.08
N GLY A 181 15.68 -2.57 23.55
CA GLY A 181 15.29 -2.77 24.94
C GLY A 181 13.83 -2.42 25.30
N ALA A 182 13.01 -1.94 24.34
CA ALA A 182 11.64 -1.59 24.66
C ALA A 182 10.75 -2.82 24.93
N THR A 183 9.81 -2.68 25.87
CA THR A 183 8.61 -3.50 25.92
C THR A 183 7.63 -3.02 24.86
N VAL A 184 6.92 -3.93 24.19
CA VAL A 184 6.06 -3.56 23.05
C VAL A 184 4.65 -4.13 23.17
N GLN A 185 3.67 -3.30 22.79
CA GLN A 185 2.27 -3.69 22.71
C GLN A 185 1.72 -3.47 21.31
N ARG A 186 1.29 -4.54 20.65
CA ARG A 186 0.72 -4.47 19.31
C ARG A 186 -0.70 -3.93 19.33
N SER A 187 -0.99 -2.91 18.51
CA SER A 187 -2.35 -2.43 18.29
C SER A 187 -2.52 -1.78 16.91
N ASN A 188 -3.78 -1.52 16.53
CA ASN A 188 -4.11 -0.80 15.31
C ASN A 188 -4.10 0.73 15.50
N PHE A 189 -4.32 1.47 14.41
CA PHE A 189 -4.35 2.93 14.38
C PHE A 189 -5.34 3.55 15.38
N ALA A 190 -6.54 3.00 15.50
CA ALA A 190 -7.62 3.58 16.31
C ALA A 190 -7.33 3.58 17.82
N GLN A 191 -6.42 2.70 18.28
CA GLN A 191 -6.09 2.53 19.68
C GLN A 191 -4.95 3.44 20.17
N VAL A 192 -4.21 4.10 19.27
CA VAL A 192 -3.01 4.88 19.63
C VAL A 192 -3.33 5.97 20.63
N TYR A 193 -4.36 6.80 20.38
CA TYR A 193 -4.73 7.90 21.26
C TYR A 193 -5.02 7.42 22.69
N THR A 194 -5.90 6.43 22.82
CA THR A 194 -6.32 5.89 24.12
C THR A 194 -5.15 5.28 24.91
N TYR A 195 -4.24 4.58 24.23
CA TYR A 195 -3.08 3.98 24.88
C TYR A 195 -2.09 5.03 25.40
N MET A 196 -1.89 6.12 24.64
CA MET A 196 -1.06 7.25 25.05
C MET A 196 -1.72 8.06 26.18
N GLU A 197 -3.02 8.38 26.04
CA GLU A 197 -3.79 9.16 27.03
C GLU A 197 -3.82 8.48 28.39
N ASN A 198 -4.02 7.15 28.43
CA ASN A 198 -4.03 6.36 29.66
C ASN A 198 -2.62 5.98 30.15
N ASN A 199 -1.56 6.48 29.49
CA ASN A 199 -0.17 6.12 29.76
C ASN A 199 0.09 4.59 29.74
N THR A 200 -0.73 3.83 29.01
CA THR A 200 -0.51 2.39 28.78
C THR A 200 0.79 2.18 28.01
N VAL A 201 1.15 3.13 27.14
CA VAL A 201 2.41 3.20 26.42
C VAL A 201 2.99 4.62 26.51
N GLN A 202 4.32 4.75 26.46
CA GLN A 202 5.02 6.02 26.46
C GLN A 202 5.35 6.53 25.07
N GLY A 203 5.02 5.73 24.04
CA GLY A 203 5.27 6.12 22.66
C GLY A 203 4.75 5.10 21.65
N TYR A 204 4.93 5.46 20.39
CA TYR A 204 4.48 4.64 19.26
C TYR A 204 5.28 4.93 17.99
N GLY A 205 5.34 3.98 17.09
CA GLY A 205 5.83 4.18 15.72
C GLY A 205 4.70 4.64 14.80
N TRP A 206 4.94 5.71 14.00
CA TRP A 206 4.04 6.19 12.94
C TRP A 206 4.80 7.10 11.97
N PRO A 207 4.40 7.21 10.68
CA PRO A 207 4.97 8.22 9.79
C PRO A 207 4.45 9.63 10.14
N ALA A 208 5.18 10.66 9.74
CA ALA A 208 4.73 12.04 9.94
C ALA A 208 3.54 12.39 9.03
N LEU A 209 3.53 11.90 7.80
CA LEU A 209 2.37 12.00 6.93
C LEU A 209 1.32 10.94 7.34
N GLY A 210 0.04 11.27 7.20
CA GLY A 210 -1.05 10.40 7.69
C GLY A 210 -1.16 10.30 9.21
N TRP A 211 -0.48 11.17 9.95
CA TRP A 211 -0.55 11.30 11.40
C TRP A 211 -1.90 11.88 11.83
N ASN A 212 -2.46 11.38 12.92
CA ASN A 212 -3.75 11.91 13.41
C ASN A 212 -3.52 13.21 14.18
N PRO A 213 -4.08 14.35 13.75
CA PRO A 213 -3.89 15.63 14.43
C PRO A 213 -4.27 15.63 15.92
N ALA A 214 -5.23 14.78 16.33
CA ALA A 214 -5.61 14.67 17.74
C ALA A 214 -4.48 14.13 18.64
N TRP A 215 -3.48 13.45 18.08
CA TRP A 215 -2.37 12.88 18.85
C TRP A 215 -1.41 13.94 19.42
N VAL A 216 -1.47 15.20 18.93
CA VAL A 216 -0.71 16.32 19.50
C VAL A 216 -0.96 16.49 21.01
N LYS A 217 -2.16 16.14 21.49
CA LYS A 217 -2.52 16.24 22.91
C LYS A 217 -1.79 15.25 23.81
N VAL A 218 -1.30 14.15 23.23
CA VAL A 218 -0.70 13.01 23.96
C VAL A 218 0.74 12.72 23.53
N THR A 219 1.31 13.53 22.63
CA THR A 219 2.66 13.34 22.05
C THR A 219 3.45 14.63 22.17
N LYS A 220 4.70 14.54 22.64
CA LYS A 220 5.57 15.70 22.83
C LYS A 220 6.84 15.64 21.99
N TYR A 221 7.33 14.45 21.69
CA TYR A 221 8.63 14.28 21.04
C TYR A 221 8.53 13.42 19.78
N ARG A 222 9.29 13.80 18.76
CA ARG A 222 9.58 13.01 17.58
C ARG A 222 11.06 12.68 17.53
N VAL A 223 11.41 11.40 17.35
CA VAL A 223 12.82 10.95 17.26
C VAL A 223 13.25 10.89 15.80
N GLU A 224 14.39 11.51 15.48
CA GLU A 224 15.07 11.48 14.19
C GLU A 224 16.47 10.85 14.30
N PRO A 225 16.93 10.14 13.23
CA PRO A 225 16.27 9.95 11.95
C PRO A 225 15.11 8.97 12.03
N GLY A 226 14.19 9.08 11.03
CA GLY A 226 13.16 8.06 10.81
C GLY A 226 13.77 6.74 10.36
N PHE A 227 12.94 5.71 10.30
CA PHE A 227 13.30 4.36 9.91
C PHE A 227 12.23 3.78 8.99
N TYR A 228 12.58 2.86 8.10
CA TYR A 228 11.69 2.20 7.13
C TYR A 228 10.79 3.17 6.36
N HIS A 229 10.05 2.68 5.39
CA HIS A 229 9.00 3.44 4.68
C HIS A 229 7.61 2.95 5.05
N ALA A 230 6.67 3.88 5.16
CA ALA A 230 5.26 3.60 5.46
C ALA A 230 4.45 3.62 4.17
N SER A 231 4.44 2.52 3.46
CA SER A 231 3.79 2.40 2.15
C SER A 231 2.40 1.76 2.22
N LEU A 232 1.54 2.16 1.29
CA LEU A 232 0.21 1.58 1.10
C LEU A 232 0.11 0.91 -0.28
N HIS A 233 -0.38 -0.31 -0.28
CA HIS A 233 -0.39 -1.19 -1.45
C HIS A 233 -1.81 -1.57 -1.84
N ALA A 234 -2.11 -1.50 -3.14
CA ALA A 234 -3.34 -1.99 -3.74
C ALA A 234 -3.14 -3.45 -4.15
N LEU A 235 -3.94 -4.33 -3.56
CA LEU A 235 -3.91 -5.77 -3.77
C LEU A 235 -5.28 -6.23 -4.27
N VAL A 236 -5.28 -7.16 -5.24
CA VAL A 236 -6.50 -7.74 -5.83
C VAL A 236 -6.47 -9.25 -5.67
N ASN A 237 -7.61 -9.87 -5.44
CA ASN A 237 -7.75 -11.32 -5.50
C ASN A 237 -7.33 -11.82 -6.89
N LEU A 238 -6.33 -12.71 -6.95
CA LEU A 238 -5.74 -13.15 -8.22
C LEU A 238 -6.76 -13.90 -9.10
N LYS A 239 -7.62 -14.73 -8.52
CA LYS A 239 -8.68 -15.42 -9.27
C LYS A 239 -9.64 -14.39 -9.89
N LYS A 240 -10.03 -13.36 -9.14
CA LYS A 240 -10.84 -12.26 -9.66
C LYS A 240 -10.11 -11.48 -10.74
N TRP A 241 -8.84 -11.12 -10.54
CA TRP A 241 -8.00 -10.47 -11.54
C TRP A 241 -7.97 -11.25 -12.86
N ASN A 242 -7.77 -12.56 -12.79
CA ASN A 242 -7.73 -13.43 -13.97
C ASN A 242 -9.07 -13.59 -14.69
N SER A 243 -10.18 -13.25 -14.02
CA SER A 243 -11.52 -13.21 -14.63
C SER A 243 -11.83 -11.88 -15.33
N LEU A 244 -11.00 -10.85 -15.13
CA LEU A 244 -11.15 -9.55 -15.78
C LEU A 244 -10.64 -9.60 -17.21
N GLY A 245 -11.31 -8.90 -18.12
CA GLY A 245 -10.80 -8.65 -19.45
C GLY A 245 -9.61 -7.67 -19.45
N LYS A 246 -8.89 -7.63 -20.56
CA LYS A 246 -7.71 -6.77 -20.68
C LYS A 246 -8.01 -5.29 -20.40
N ALA A 247 -9.14 -4.77 -20.87
CA ALA A 247 -9.51 -3.36 -20.65
C ALA A 247 -9.62 -3.00 -19.16
N GLN A 248 -10.22 -3.88 -18.34
CA GLN A 248 -10.33 -3.69 -16.89
C GLN A 248 -8.94 -3.76 -16.23
N GLN A 249 -8.12 -4.75 -16.59
CA GLN A 249 -6.76 -4.89 -16.07
C GLN A 249 -5.88 -3.68 -16.44
N ASP A 250 -6.00 -3.16 -17.66
CA ASP A 250 -5.25 -2.00 -18.13
C ASP A 250 -5.60 -0.73 -17.34
N VAL A 251 -6.89 -0.47 -17.08
CA VAL A 251 -7.32 0.66 -16.26
C VAL A 251 -6.75 0.56 -14.84
N LEU A 252 -6.89 -0.59 -14.18
CA LEU A 252 -6.39 -0.80 -12.81
C LEU A 252 -4.87 -0.61 -12.74
N THR A 253 -4.14 -1.16 -13.71
CA THR A 253 -2.68 -1.05 -13.79
C THR A 253 -2.25 0.39 -14.05
N ALA A 254 -2.87 1.07 -15.02
CA ALA A 254 -2.50 2.43 -15.40
C ALA A 254 -2.76 3.43 -14.26
N VAL A 255 -3.89 3.29 -13.55
CA VAL A 255 -4.17 4.12 -12.36
C VAL A 255 -3.17 3.80 -11.26
N GLY A 256 -2.86 2.52 -11.03
CA GLY A 256 -1.87 2.10 -10.04
C GLY A 256 -0.52 2.74 -10.25
N LEU A 257 0.02 2.67 -11.47
CA LEU A 257 1.32 3.25 -11.82
C LEU A 257 1.34 4.79 -11.76
N ASP A 258 0.22 5.44 -12.12
CA ASP A 258 0.07 6.89 -12.00
C ASP A 258 0.14 7.36 -10.54
N PHE A 259 -0.56 6.67 -9.63
CA PHE A 259 -0.48 6.96 -8.20
C PHE A 259 0.89 6.64 -7.61
N GLU A 260 1.52 5.55 -8.03
CA GLU A 260 2.87 5.16 -7.59
C GLU A 260 3.92 6.23 -7.92
N GLY A 261 3.92 6.77 -9.16
CA GLY A 261 4.83 7.84 -9.57
C GLY A 261 4.60 9.15 -8.81
N LYS A 262 3.33 9.55 -8.64
CA LYS A 262 2.99 10.79 -7.93
C LYS A 262 3.36 10.79 -6.46
N THR A 263 3.26 9.64 -5.80
CA THR A 263 3.53 9.56 -4.36
C THR A 263 5.03 9.58 -4.04
N GLU A 264 5.88 9.17 -4.96
CA GLU A 264 7.33 9.12 -4.76
C GLU A 264 7.93 10.49 -4.49
N ASP A 265 7.48 11.52 -5.21
CA ASP A 265 7.92 12.91 -5.03
C ASP A 265 7.40 13.53 -3.72
N SER A 266 6.19 13.16 -3.29
CA SER A 266 5.54 13.77 -2.12
C SER A 266 6.05 13.24 -0.79
N SER A 267 6.53 12.00 -0.75
CA SER A 267 6.97 11.30 0.47
C SER A 267 8.42 11.54 0.86
N SER A 268 9.21 12.21 0.01
CA SER A 268 10.62 12.47 0.30
C SER A 268 10.80 13.24 1.61
N VAL A 269 11.83 12.89 2.38
CA VAL A 269 12.12 13.52 3.68
C VAL A 269 12.33 15.03 3.57
N GLY A 270 12.89 15.50 2.45
CA GLY A 270 13.09 16.91 2.13
C GLY A 270 11.95 17.56 1.35
N GLY A 271 10.88 16.79 1.04
CA GLY A 271 9.77 17.28 0.23
C GLY A 271 8.93 18.34 0.93
N SER A 272 8.33 19.23 0.14
CA SER A 272 7.54 20.35 0.66
C SER A 272 6.35 19.92 1.52
N VAL A 273 5.74 18.77 1.22
CA VAL A 273 4.61 18.22 2.00
C VAL A 273 5.09 17.74 3.37
N MET A 274 6.19 17.02 3.43
CA MET A 274 6.80 16.57 4.68
C MET A 274 7.25 17.78 5.54
N LYS A 275 7.86 18.78 4.91
CA LYS A 275 8.27 20.01 5.61
C LYS A 275 7.07 20.71 6.24
N LYS A 276 5.99 20.95 5.50
CA LYS A 276 4.76 21.57 6.02
C LYS A 276 4.18 20.81 7.20
N GLN A 277 4.18 19.49 7.14
CA GLN A 277 3.69 18.64 8.22
C GLN A 277 4.56 18.78 9.48
N LYS A 278 5.88 18.76 9.33
CA LYS A 278 6.82 18.93 10.45
C LYS A 278 6.74 20.34 11.05
N ASP A 279 6.62 21.38 10.22
CA ASP A 279 6.45 22.77 10.67
C ASP A 279 5.16 22.96 11.47
N TRP A 280 4.06 22.36 11.02
CA TRP A 280 2.81 22.36 11.78
C TRP A 280 2.97 21.64 13.13
N MET A 281 3.58 20.46 13.19
CA MET A 281 3.81 19.74 14.44
C MET A 281 4.66 20.57 15.41
N ALA A 282 5.68 21.26 14.92
CA ALA A 282 6.50 22.16 15.74
C ALA A 282 5.69 23.35 16.27
N SER A 283 4.78 23.93 15.47
CA SER A 283 3.88 25.02 15.91
C SER A 283 2.90 24.58 17.00
N GLU A 284 2.59 23.28 17.08
CA GLU A 284 1.78 22.66 18.15
C GLU A 284 2.63 22.28 19.38
N GLY A 285 3.90 22.68 19.44
CA GLY A 285 4.79 22.46 20.58
C GLY A 285 5.50 21.10 20.60
N MET A 286 5.53 20.39 19.47
CA MET A 286 6.27 19.12 19.38
C MET A 286 7.77 19.37 19.20
N GLU A 287 8.57 18.74 20.03
CA GLU A 287 10.03 18.80 20.01
C GLU A 287 10.62 17.65 19.18
N THR A 288 11.81 17.87 18.61
CA THR A 288 12.56 16.85 17.88
C THR A 288 13.77 16.40 18.68
N ILE A 289 13.88 15.10 18.92
CA ILE A 289 15.09 14.47 19.47
C ILE A 289 15.87 13.91 18.29
N THR A 290 17.04 14.49 18.00
CA THR A 290 17.88 14.05 16.90
C THR A 290 18.99 13.15 17.42
N MET A 291 19.05 11.92 16.94
CA MET A 291 20.20 11.03 17.18
C MET A 291 21.36 11.49 16.34
N GLU A 292 22.53 11.70 16.97
CA GLU A 292 23.75 12.16 16.32
C GLU A 292 24.93 11.21 16.57
N GLY A 293 25.99 11.32 15.80
CA GLY A 293 27.23 10.57 15.99
C GLY A 293 27.04 9.05 16.14
N ALA A 294 27.52 8.49 17.23
CA ALA A 294 27.44 7.06 17.54
C ALA A 294 25.99 6.59 17.77
N ASP A 295 25.14 7.42 18.36
CA ASP A 295 23.73 7.10 18.61
C ASP A 295 22.95 6.99 17.29
N ARG A 296 23.19 7.88 16.34
CA ARG A 296 22.64 7.78 14.99
C ARG A 296 23.07 6.49 14.31
N THR A 297 24.37 6.16 14.38
CA THR A 297 24.90 4.94 13.78
C THR A 297 24.22 3.70 14.38
N LYS A 298 24.12 3.64 15.71
CA LYS A 298 23.45 2.53 16.43
C LYS A 298 21.98 2.42 16.06
N TRP A 299 21.27 3.56 16.00
CA TRP A 299 19.84 3.60 15.66
C TRP A 299 19.55 3.06 14.26
N VAL A 300 20.29 3.56 13.26
CA VAL A 300 20.11 3.17 11.85
C VAL A 300 20.50 1.70 11.64
N ALA A 301 21.62 1.26 12.22
CA ALA A 301 22.07 -0.13 12.15
C ALA A 301 21.03 -1.08 12.79
N ALA A 302 20.55 -0.76 14.00
CA ALA A 302 19.57 -1.57 14.69
C ALA A 302 18.25 -1.70 13.89
N ALA A 303 17.80 -0.63 13.22
CA ALA A 303 16.64 -0.69 12.35
C ALA A 303 16.87 -1.61 11.15
N SER A 304 17.99 -1.45 10.45
CA SER A 304 18.34 -2.28 9.30
C SER A 304 18.49 -3.76 9.67
N ASP A 305 19.26 -4.05 10.74
CA ASP A 305 19.55 -5.41 11.16
C ASP A 305 18.29 -6.14 11.65
N ALA A 306 17.46 -5.46 12.45
CA ALA A 306 16.20 -6.03 12.92
C ALA A 306 15.22 -6.29 11.75
N GLY A 307 15.12 -5.37 10.79
CA GLY A 307 14.25 -5.50 9.64
C GLY A 307 14.65 -6.65 8.72
N TRP A 308 15.90 -6.68 8.29
CA TRP A 308 16.39 -7.73 7.41
C TRP A 308 16.56 -9.08 8.14
N GLY A 309 16.91 -9.05 9.43
CA GLY A 309 16.93 -10.25 10.27
C GLY A 309 15.57 -10.95 10.33
N GLU A 310 14.47 -10.18 10.52
CA GLU A 310 13.12 -10.72 10.49
C GLU A 310 12.76 -11.35 9.13
N VAL A 311 13.14 -10.71 8.02
CA VAL A 311 12.89 -11.25 6.67
C VAL A 311 13.66 -12.56 6.44
N LEU A 312 14.94 -12.59 6.80
CA LEU A 312 15.80 -13.77 6.62
C LEU A 312 15.33 -14.95 7.48
N GLU A 313 14.88 -14.69 8.71
CA GLU A 313 14.35 -15.71 9.61
C GLU A 313 13.02 -16.29 9.11
N ARG A 314 12.09 -15.40 8.67
CA ARG A 314 10.73 -15.80 8.26
C ARG A 314 10.65 -16.38 6.85
N SER A 315 11.60 -16.05 6.00
CA SER A 315 11.69 -16.52 4.61
C SER A 315 13.14 -16.85 4.24
N PRO A 316 13.71 -17.92 4.81
CA PRO A 316 15.10 -18.32 4.56
C PRO A 316 15.36 -18.67 3.08
N GLU A 317 14.34 -19.12 2.35
CA GLU A 317 14.43 -19.45 0.94
C GLU A 317 14.56 -18.20 0.04
N HIS A 318 13.82 -17.14 0.37
CA HIS A 318 13.71 -15.95 -0.49
C HIS A 318 14.43 -14.72 0.06
N GLY A 319 14.66 -14.66 1.39
CA GLY A 319 15.14 -13.47 2.09
C GLY A 319 16.45 -12.90 1.54
N ALA A 320 17.45 -13.77 1.25
CA ALA A 320 18.74 -13.33 0.72
C ALA A 320 18.62 -12.73 -0.70
N ALA A 321 17.83 -13.36 -1.57
CA ALA A 321 17.58 -12.88 -2.93
C ALA A 321 16.82 -11.54 -2.91
N LEU A 322 15.83 -11.43 -2.03
CA LEU A 322 15.07 -10.19 -1.85
C LEU A 322 15.95 -9.06 -1.30
N LYS A 323 16.79 -9.33 -0.30
CA LYS A 323 17.74 -8.33 0.21
C LYS A 323 18.61 -7.77 -0.90
N LYS A 324 19.17 -8.63 -1.76
CA LYS A 324 19.98 -8.19 -2.91
C LYS A 324 19.22 -7.33 -3.91
N LEU A 325 17.92 -7.58 -4.11
CA LEU A 325 17.07 -6.82 -5.06
C LEU A 325 16.60 -5.48 -4.50
N PHE A 326 16.47 -5.35 -3.17
CA PHE A 326 15.90 -4.17 -2.51
C PHE A 326 16.94 -3.23 -1.91
N THR A 327 18.24 -3.63 -1.81
CA THR A 327 19.34 -2.79 -1.27
C THR A 327 20.40 -2.53 -2.33
N LYS A 328 21.05 -1.33 -2.24
CA LYS A 328 22.19 -0.92 -3.08
C LYS A 328 23.49 -1.51 -2.59
#